data_a8cdf2c0d706ff8a39b64afc9e81a6e7
#
_entry.id   a8cdf2c0d706ff8a39b64afc9e81a6e7
#
_cell.length_a   1.000
_cell.length_b   1.000
_cell.length_c   1.000
_cell.angle_alpha   90.00
_cell.angle_beta   90.00
_cell.angle_gamma   90.00
#
_symmetry.space_group_name_H-M   'P 1'
#
loop_
_entity.id
_entity.type
_entity.pdbx_description
1 polymer ?
#
loop_
_entity_poly.entity_id
_entity_poly.type
_entity_poly.pdbx_seq_one_letter_code
_entity_poly.pdbx_strand_id
1 'polypeptide(L)'
;MQEAIASFDFAEYLEKARTRVEDALDASLGPEKPEKLRESMRYSLLAGGKRLRPILCLAACELAGGEVEKALPTAVALEMIHTMSLIHDDLPSMDNDDLRRGRPTNHKVYGDAVAILAGDALLTRAFEMVSIRTKGIPSERLLKIVGELSLVAGAPGLVGGQVVDLDCEGKEVDLETLEYIHLHKTGALLKACVT
;
A
#
# COMPACT_ATOMS: atom_id res chain seq x y z
N MET A 1 14.76 30.54 6.55
CA MET A 1 13.69 29.52 6.58
C MET A 1 12.48 29.94 5.72
N GLN A 2 11.98 31.17 5.78
CA GLN A 2 10.90 31.66 4.91
C GLN A 2 11.26 31.71 3.39
N GLU A 3 12.50 32.08 3.04
CA GLU A 3 12.95 32.09 1.63
C GLU A 3 13.05 30.67 1.01
N ALA A 4 13.44 29.66 1.80
CA ALA A 4 13.51 28.27 1.32
C ALA A 4 12.11 27.68 1.05
N ILE A 5 11.08 28.11 1.81
CA ILE A 5 9.69 27.67 1.60
C ILE A 5 9.11 28.35 0.34
N ALA A 6 9.47 29.60 0.06
CA ALA A 6 8.99 30.34 -1.10
C ALA A 6 9.50 29.78 -2.45
N SER A 7 10.59 28.99 -2.45
CA SER A 7 11.15 28.35 -3.64
C SER A 7 10.77 26.87 -3.80
N PHE A 8 10.00 26.28 -2.87
CA PHE A 8 9.60 24.88 -2.93
C PHE A 8 8.36 24.69 -3.81
N ASP A 9 8.54 24.04 -4.96
CA ASP A 9 7.45 23.65 -5.84
C ASP A 9 6.87 22.29 -5.42
N PHE A 10 5.73 22.33 -4.72
CA PHE A 10 5.06 21.14 -4.22
C PHE A 10 4.53 20.24 -5.35
N ALA A 11 4.08 20.81 -6.45
CA ALA A 11 3.56 20.04 -7.58
C ALA A 11 4.70 19.28 -8.27
N GLU A 12 5.83 19.94 -8.50
CA GLU A 12 7.04 19.30 -9.04
C GLU A 12 7.57 18.20 -8.12
N TYR A 13 7.58 18.43 -6.80
CA TYR A 13 7.97 17.42 -5.81
C TYR A 13 7.11 16.16 -5.90
N LEU A 14 5.78 16.34 -5.90
CA LEU A 14 4.83 15.22 -6.00
C LEU A 14 5.03 14.41 -7.29
N GLU A 15 5.23 15.10 -8.41
CA GLU A 15 5.44 14.43 -9.71
C GLU A 15 6.73 13.62 -9.73
N LYS A 16 7.83 14.18 -9.24
CA LYS A 16 9.12 13.47 -9.13
C LYS A 16 9.04 12.27 -8.20
N ALA A 17 8.41 12.44 -7.03
CA ALA A 17 8.24 11.35 -6.08
C ALA A 17 7.33 10.25 -6.65
N ARG A 18 6.25 10.61 -7.35
CA ARG A 18 5.35 9.67 -8.02
C ARG A 18 6.08 8.86 -9.08
N THR A 19 6.84 9.50 -9.96
CA THR A 19 7.62 8.83 -11.00
C THR A 19 8.59 7.82 -10.40
N ARG A 20 9.36 8.23 -9.36
CA ARG A 20 10.27 7.33 -8.64
C ARG A 20 9.56 6.10 -8.06
N VAL A 21 8.38 6.32 -7.48
CA VAL A 21 7.56 5.23 -6.92
C VAL A 21 7.06 4.29 -8.02
N GLU A 22 6.53 4.82 -9.13
CA GLU A 22 6.04 4.00 -10.25
C GLU A 22 7.17 3.13 -10.85
N ASP A 23 8.35 3.69 -11.06
CA ASP A 23 9.52 2.95 -11.54
C ASP A 23 9.91 1.82 -10.57
N ALA A 24 9.89 2.10 -9.26
CA ALA A 24 10.20 1.11 -8.24
C ALA A 24 9.14 0.01 -8.12
N LEU A 25 7.85 0.35 -8.26
CA LEU A 25 6.75 -0.61 -8.30
C LEU A 25 6.88 -1.53 -9.51
N ASP A 26 7.17 -0.99 -10.68
CA ASP A 26 7.36 -1.79 -11.91
C ASP A 26 8.55 -2.74 -11.76
N ALA A 27 9.68 -2.27 -11.26
CA ALA A 27 10.88 -3.08 -11.02
C ALA A 27 10.72 -4.12 -9.91
N SER A 28 9.75 -3.97 -9.01
CA SER A 28 9.55 -4.85 -7.86
C SER A 28 8.99 -6.23 -8.20
N LEU A 29 8.33 -6.37 -9.36
CA LEU A 29 7.72 -7.61 -9.85
C LEU A 29 8.47 -8.11 -11.09
N GLY A 30 9.48 -8.92 -10.86
CA GLY A 30 10.34 -9.52 -11.91
C GLY A 30 9.66 -10.64 -12.73
N PRO A 31 10.42 -11.34 -13.57
CA PRO A 31 9.91 -12.37 -14.47
C PRO A 31 9.66 -13.70 -13.72
N GLU A 32 8.87 -13.67 -12.68
CA GLU A 32 8.56 -14.83 -11.83
C GLU A 32 7.43 -15.69 -12.41
N LYS A 33 7.47 -16.98 -12.10
CA LYS A 33 6.41 -17.95 -12.40
C LYS A 33 5.54 -18.20 -11.17
N PRO A 34 4.23 -18.48 -11.32
CA PRO A 34 3.51 -18.58 -12.61
C PRO A 34 3.19 -17.22 -13.22
N GLU A 35 3.30 -17.10 -14.53
CA GLU A 35 3.12 -15.85 -15.27
C GLU A 35 1.75 -15.20 -15.02
N LYS A 36 0.66 -15.99 -15.01
CA LYS A 36 -0.69 -15.49 -14.73
C LYS A 36 -0.80 -14.78 -13.38
N LEU A 37 -0.13 -15.29 -12.33
CA LEU A 37 -0.11 -14.64 -11.01
C LEU A 37 0.64 -13.31 -11.07
N ARG A 38 1.82 -13.30 -11.68
CA ARG A 38 2.61 -12.09 -11.87
C ARG A 38 1.84 -11.02 -12.65
N GLU A 39 1.17 -11.39 -13.75
CA GLU A 39 0.35 -10.47 -14.54
C GLU A 39 -0.80 -9.90 -13.72
N SER A 40 -1.48 -10.72 -12.93
CA SER A 40 -2.55 -10.29 -12.03
C SER A 40 -2.07 -9.30 -10.97
N MET A 41 -0.92 -9.56 -10.32
CA MET A 41 -0.30 -8.63 -9.39
C MET A 41 0.04 -7.30 -10.06
N ARG A 42 0.70 -7.34 -11.23
CA ARG A 42 1.08 -6.15 -12.00
C ARG A 42 -0.13 -5.36 -12.46
N TYR A 43 -1.18 -6.04 -12.91
CA TYR A 43 -2.43 -5.42 -13.36
C TYR A 43 -3.01 -4.45 -12.32
N SER A 44 -3.05 -4.84 -11.07
CA SER A 44 -3.58 -4.00 -9.99
C SER A 44 -2.54 -3.02 -9.44
N LEU A 45 -1.30 -3.46 -9.23
CA LEU A 45 -0.24 -2.64 -8.66
C LEU A 45 0.11 -1.46 -9.57
N LEU A 46 0.12 -1.67 -10.89
CA LEU A 46 0.47 -0.66 -11.89
C LEU A 46 -0.77 0.02 -12.52
N ALA A 47 -1.95 -0.14 -11.93
CA ALA A 47 -3.18 0.49 -12.41
C ALA A 47 -3.22 2.03 -12.21
N GLY A 48 -2.10 2.64 -11.83
CA GLY A 48 -2.01 4.06 -11.52
C GLY A 48 -2.56 4.40 -10.15
N GLY A 49 -2.71 5.68 -9.88
CA GLY A 49 -3.21 6.22 -8.61
C GLY A 49 -2.40 7.41 -8.12
N LYS A 50 -2.83 8.01 -7.00
CA LYS A 50 -2.15 9.19 -6.42
C LYS A 50 -0.83 8.84 -5.72
N ARG A 51 -0.58 7.56 -5.43
CA ARG A 51 0.62 7.08 -4.70
C ARG A 51 0.89 7.82 -3.39
N LEU A 52 -0.15 8.25 -2.71
CA LEU A 52 -0.01 9.09 -1.52
C LEU A 52 0.79 8.40 -0.42
N ARG A 53 0.53 7.12 -0.14
CA ARG A 53 1.20 6.35 0.92
C ARG A 53 2.71 6.26 0.70
N PRO A 54 3.22 5.77 -0.43
CA PRO A 54 4.65 5.74 -0.67
C PRO A 54 5.28 7.14 -0.72
N ILE A 55 4.62 8.16 -1.27
CA ILE A 55 5.14 9.53 -1.29
C ILE A 55 5.28 10.08 0.14
N LEU A 56 4.30 9.84 1.02
CA LEU A 56 4.40 10.23 2.44
C LEU A 56 5.59 9.55 3.13
N CYS A 57 5.83 8.26 2.84
CA CYS A 57 6.96 7.53 3.40
C CYS A 57 8.30 8.15 2.96
N LEU A 58 8.44 8.48 1.67
CA LEU A 58 9.64 9.13 1.16
C LEU A 58 9.83 10.54 1.75
N ALA A 59 8.75 11.32 1.81
CA ALA A 59 8.78 12.67 2.38
C ALA A 59 9.15 12.66 3.87
N ALA A 60 8.62 11.72 4.64
CA ALA A 60 8.96 11.55 6.06
C ALA A 60 10.43 11.18 6.24
N CYS A 61 10.96 10.31 5.38
CA CYS A 61 12.39 9.97 5.37
C CYS A 61 13.26 11.19 5.08
N GLU A 62 12.94 12.00 4.06
CA GLU A 62 13.65 13.22 3.72
C GLU A 62 13.60 14.25 4.86
N LEU A 63 12.43 14.43 5.46
CA LEU A 63 12.23 15.35 6.59
C LEU A 63 13.08 14.96 7.80
N ALA A 64 13.26 13.64 8.02
CA ALA A 64 14.13 13.11 9.06
C ALA A 64 15.63 13.12 8.70
N GLY A 65 16.01 13.64 7.53
CA GLY A 65 17.40 13.66 7.03
C GLY A 65 17.90 12.30 6.55
N GLY A 66 17.00 11.36 6.22
CA GLY A 66 17.33 10.05 5.69
C GLY A 66 17.57 10.03 4.19
N GLU A 67 18.16 8.94 3.70
CA GLU A 67 18.36 8.68 2.29
C GLU A 67 17.12 8.01 1.68
N VAL A 68 16.47 8.66 0.73
CA VAL A 68 15.23 8.19 0.07
C VAL A 68 15.37 6.78 -0.50
N GLU A 69 16.52 6.44 -1.07
CA GLU A 69 16.79 5.12 -1.65
C GLU A 69 16.71 3.99 -0.60
N LYS A 70 16.97 4.29 0.67
CA LYS A 70 16.84 3.33 1.77
C LYS A 70 15.38 3.15 2.21
N ALA A 71 14.54 4.18 2.05
CA ALA A 71 13.11 4.13 2.35
C ALA A 71 12.27 3.56 1.19
N LEU A 72 12.78 3.60 -0.04
CA LEU A 72 12.04 3.21 -1.24
C LEU A 72 11.46 1.80 -1.19
N PRO A 73 12.17 0.74 -0.69
CA PRO A 73 11.58 -0.58 -0.54
C PRO A 73 10.39 -0.60 0.43
N THR A 74 10.45 0.17 1.52
CA THR A 74 9.32 0.31 2.48
C THR A 74 8.16 1.06 1.84
N ALA A 75 8.42 2.12 1.09
CA ALA A 75 7.39 2.84 0.33
C ALA A 75 6.66 1.93 -0.67
N VAL A 76 7.41 1.10 -1.41
CA VAL A 76 6.85 0.07 -2.30
C VAL A 76 6.01 -0.95 -1.53
N ALA A 77 6.50 -1.43 -0.37
CA ALA A 77 5.77 -2.37 0.48
C ALA A 77 4.42 -1.82 0.96
N LEU A 78 4.37 -0.56 1.37
CA LEU A 78 3.13 0.12 1.77
C LEU A 78 2.10 0.17 0.63
N GLU A 79 2.53 0.44 -0.60
CA GLU A 79 1.63 0.44 -1.76
C GLU A 79 1.20 -0.98 -2.16
N MET A 80 2.05 -2.01 -1.97
CA MET A 80 1.69 -3.40 -2.16
C MET A 80 0.61 -3.85 -1.17
N ILE A 81 0.74 -3.51 0.11
CA ILE A 81 -0.27 -3.80 1.14
C ILE A 81 -1.58 -3.09 0.80
N HIS A 82 -1.51 -1.81 0.41
CA HIS A 82 -2.69 -1.09 -0.04
C HIS A 82 -3.34 -1.72 -1.28
N THR A 83 -2.55 -2.14 -2.26
CA THR A 83 -3.08 -2.77 -3.47
C THR A 83 -3.70 -4.13 -3.18
N MET A 84 -3.09 -4.93 -2.30
CA MET A 84 -3.67 -6.18 -1.79
C MET A 84 -5.06 -5.92 -1.20
N SER A 85 -5.18 -4.92 -0.32
CA SER A 85 -6.46 -4.62 0.30
C SER A 85 -7.55 -4.23 -0.72
N LEU A 86 -7.18 -3.49 -1.77
CA LEU A 86 -8.12 -3.14 -2.84
C LEU A 86 -8.54 -4.36 -3.68
N ILE A 87 -7.61 -5.28 -3.99
CA ILE A 87 -7.94 -6.50 -4.74
C ILE A 87 -8.92 -7.36 -3.95
N HIS A 88 -8.72 -7.51 -2.63
CA HIS A 88 -9.59 -8.31 -1.79
C HIS A 88 -10.93 -7.62 -1.54
N ASP A 89 -10.94 -6.32 -1.36
CA ASP A 89 -12.14 -5.49 -1.17
C ASP A 89 -13.10 -5.60 -2.37
N ASP A 90 -12.56 -5.66 -3.59
CA ASP A 90 -13.34 -5.77 -4.83
C ASP A 90 -14.00 -7.15 -5.05
N LEU A 91 -13.63 -8.19 -4.29
CA LEU A 91 -14.13 -9.56 -4.49
C LEU A 91 -15.65 -9.67 -4.32
N PRO A 92 -16.30 -10.68 -4.97
CA PRO A 92 -17.75 -10.91 -4.81
C PRO A 92 -18.20 -11.21 -3.38
N SER A 93 -17.31 -11.67 -2.51
CA SER A 93 -17.57 -11.92 -1.08
C SER A 93 -17.32 -10.70 -0.19
N MET A 94 -16.96 -9.57 -0.78
CA MET A 94 -16.68 -8.30 -0.13
C MET A 94 -17.58 -7.22 -0.77
N ASP A 95 -17.03 -6.12 -1.28
CA ASP A 95 -17.83 -5.02 -1.90
C ASP A 95 -18.42 -5.40 -3.26
N ASN A 96 -17.95 -6.49 -3.90
CA ASN A 96 -18.38 -6.97 -5.22
C ASN A 96 -18.34 -5.91 -6.32
N ASP A 97 -17.25 -5.15 -6.37
CA ASP A 97 -17.06 -4.08 -7.33
C ASP A 97 -16.63 -4.61 -8.71
N ASP A 98 -17.29 -4.16 -9.76
CA ASP A 98 -16.95 -4.50 -11.15
C ASP A 98 -15.82 -3.64 -11.71
N LEU A 99 -15.68 -2.40 -11.23
CA LEU A 99 -14.73 -1.42 -11.74
C LEU A 99 -13.96 -0.74 -10.61
N ARG A 100 -12.65 -0.57 -10.79
CA ARG A 100 -11.79 0.24 -9.95
C ARG A 100 -10.93 1.19 -10.80
N ARG A 101 -10.99 2.49 -10.48
CA ARG A 101 -10.31 3.53 -11.28
C ARG A 101 -10.69 3.49 -12.77
N GLY A 102 -11.95 3.14 -13.09
CA GLY A 102 -12.47 3.06 -14.46
C GLY A 102 -12.01 1.82 -15.25
N ARG A 103 -11.33 0.86 -14.61
CA ARG A 103 -10.91 -0.42 -15.21
C ARG A 103 -11.62 -1.59 -14.53
N PRO A 104 -11.85 -2.72 -15.22
CA PRO A 104 -12.35 -3.92 -14.58
C PRO A 104 -11.50 -4.32 -13.38
N THR A 105 -12.14 -4.77 -12.29
CA THR A 105 -11.45 -5.24 -11.09
C THR A 105 -10.67 -6.52 -11.36
N ASN A 106 -9.72 -6.85 -10.49
CA ASN A 106 -8.81 -7.98 -10.70
C ASN A 106 -9.56 -9.30 -10.90
N HIS A 107 -10.57 -9.56 -10.06
CA HIS A 107 -11.36 -10.78 -10.15
C HIS A 107 -12.18 -10.88 -11.44
N LYS A 108 -12.59 -9.76 -12.05
CA LYS A 108 -13.28 -9.75 -13.35
C LYS A 108 -12.35 -10.14 -14.50
N VAL A 109 -11.04 -9.86 -14.39
CA VAL A 109 -10.06 -10.16 -15.44
C VAL A 109 -9.44 -11.54 -15.27
N TYR A 110 -9.10 -11.93 -14.02
CA TYR A 110 -8.31 -13.14 -13.76
C TYR A 110 -9.10 -14.24 -13.03
N GLY A 111 -10.30 -13.94 -12.55
CA GLY A 111 -11.14 -14.82 -11.72
C GLY A 111 -10.80 -14.71 -10.22
N ASP A 112 -11.77 -15.05 -9.38
CA ASP A 112 -11.71 -14.87 -7.91
C ASP A 112 -10.49 -15.55 -7.29
N ALA A 113 -10.23 -16.80 -7.64
CA ALA A 113 -9.12 -17.57 -7.07
C ALA A 113 -7.76 -16.91 -7.36
N VAL A 114 -7.55 -16.38 -8.58
CA VAL A 114 -6.29 -15.69 -8.92
C VAL A 114 -6.21 -14.33 -8.26
N ALA A 115 -7.32 -13.62 -8.12
CA ALA A 115 -7.38 -12.35 -7.41
C ALA A 115 -7.00 -12.51 -5.92
N ILE A 116 -7.56 -13.52 -5.24
CA ILE A 116 -7.19 -13.85 -3.86
C ILE A 116 -5.68 -14.10 -3.75
N LEU A 117 -5.14 -15.00 -4.60
CA LEU A 117 -3.73 -15.34 -4.59
C LEU A 117 -2.81 -14.17 -4.97
N ALA A 118 -3.27 -13.25 -5.83
CA ALA A 118 -2.53 -12.03 -6.18
C ALA A 118 -2.43 -11.07 -4.98
N GLY A 119 -3.50 -10.94 -4.20
CA GLY A 119 -3.47 -10.20 -2.94
C GLY A 119 -2.51 -10.82 -1.92
N ASP A 120 -2.59 -12.13 -1.69
CA ASP A 120 -1.68 -12.86 -0.79
C ASP A 120 -0.22 -12.70 -1.20
N ALA A 121 0.05 -12.82 -2.51
CA ALA A 121 1.39 -12.67 -3.06
C ALA A 121 1.92 -11.24 -2.93
N LEU A 122 1.09 -10.21 -3.11
CA LEU A 122 1.49 -8.82 -2.86
C LEU A 122 1.80 -8.57 -1.39
N LEU A 123 0.99 -9.12 -0.47
CA LEU A 123 1.24 -9.00 0.97
C LEU A 123 2.57 -9.61 1.37
N THR A 124 2.84 -10.83 0.91
CA THR A 124 4.12 -11.50 1.22
C THR A 124 5.31 -10.82 0.54
N ARG A 125 5.13 -10.31 -0.69
CA ARG A 125 6.15 -9.52 -1.38
C ARG A 125 6.46 -8.22 -0.64
N ALA A 126 5.50 -7.57 -0.02
CA ALA A 126 5.75 -6.37 0.78
C ALA A 126 6.76 -6.62 1.90
N PHE A 127 6.65 -7.74 2.60
CA PHE A 127 7.62 -8.13 3.63
C PHE A 127 9.00 -8.50 3.04
N GLU A 128 9.04 -9.12 1.86
CA GLU A 128 10.29 -9.37 1.14
C GLU A 128 11.00 -8.06 0.77
N MET A 129 10.24 -7.06 0.28
CA MET A 129 10.80 -5.75 -0.07
C MET A 129 11.53 -5.13 1.11
N VAL A 130 10.95 -5.15 2.31
CA VAL A 130 11.56 -4.59 3.51
C VAL A 130 12.73 -5.44 3.99
N SER A 131 12.54 -6.75 4.13
CA SER A 131 13.49 -7.63 4.82
C SER A 131 14.70 -8.02 3.96
N ILE A 132 14.51 -8.13 2.63
CA ILE A 132 15.54 -8.65 1.71
C ILE A 132 16.08 -7.58 0.76
N ARG A 133 15.19 -6.70 0.25
CA ARG A 133 15.56 -5.71 -0.78
C ARG A 133 16.13 -4.43 -0.20
N THR A 134 15.82 -4.08 1.05
CA THR A 134 16.40 -2.92 1.73
C THR A 134 17.87 -3.17 2.06
N LYS A 135 18.74 -2.25 1.65
CA LYS A 135 20.19 -2.34 1.88
C LYS A 135 20.69 -1.19 2.75
N GLY A 136 21.78 -1.43 3.48
CA GLY A 136 22.43 -0.39 4.29
C GLY A 136 21.66 0.03 5.55
N ILE A 137 20.66 -0.77 5.98
CA ILE A 137 19.91 -0.57 7.22
C ILE A 137 20.18 -1.75 8.16
N PRO A 138 20.47 -1.51 9.45
CA PRO A 138 20.66 -2.58 10.45
C PRO A 138 19.43 -3.50 10.53
N SER A 139 19.66 -4.80 10.65
CA SER A 139 18.60 -5.83 10.70
C SER A 139 17.59 -5.60 11.81
N GLU A 140 18.03 -5.06 12.96
CA GLU A 140 17.13 -4.71 14.08
C GLU A 140 16.11 -3.62 13.68
N ARG A 141 16.52 -2.64 12.88
CA ARG A 141 15.61 -1.60 12.36
C ARG A 141 14.65 -2.18 11.33
N LEU A 142 15.14 -3.04 10.43
CA LEU A 142 14.29 -3.73 9.47
C LEU A 142 13.22 -4.58 10.16
N LEU A 143 13.60 -5.27 11.24
CA LEU A 143 12.66 -6.07 12.04
C LEU A 143 11.58 -5.19 12.69
N LYS A 144 11.91 -3.99 13.16
CA LYS A 144 10.91 -3.03 13.67
C LYS A 144 9.94 -2.59 12.58
N ILE A 145 10.43 -2.30 11.37
CA ILE A 145 9.57 -1.93 10.22
C ILE A 145 8.65 -3.10 9.86
N VAL A 146 9.18 -4.32 9.79
CA VAL A 146 8.39 -5.54 9.54
C VAL A 146 7.31 -5.73 10.61
N GLY A 147 7.66 -5.53 11.89
CA GLY A 147 6.72 -5.57 12.99
C GLY A 147 5.60 -4.55 12.88
N GLU A 148 5.94 -3.30 12.58
CA GLU A 148 4.96 -2.23 12.38
C GLU A 148 4.03 -2.53 11.20
N LEU A 149 4.58 -2.91 10.04
CA LEU A 149 3.77 -3.30 8.88
C LEU A 149 2.83 -4.47 9.20
N SER A 150 3.28 -5.44 9.99
CA SER A 150 2.46 -6.59 10.40
C SER A 150 1.29 -6.16 11.29
N LEU A 151 1.52 -5.23 12.21
CA LEU A 151 0.46 -4.69 13.08
C LEU A 151 -0.57 -3.90 12.28
N VAL A 152 -0.12 -2.97 11.42
CA VAL A 152 -1.03 -2.07 10.70
C VAL A 152 -1.77 -2.76 9.55
N ALA A 153 -1.21 -3.82 8.96
CA ALA A 153 -1.88 -4.61 7.94
C ALA A 153 -2.82 -5.68 8.54
N GLY A 154 -2.52 -6.14 9.74
CA GLY A 154 -3.18 -7.27 10.41
C GLY A 154 -4.49 -6.93 11.13
N ALA A 155 -4.87 -7.83 12.05
CA ALA A 155 -6.10 -7.72 12.83
C ALA A 155 -6.21 -6.42 13.67
N PRO A 156 -5.14 -5.88 14.28
CA PRO A 156 -5.24 -4.61 15.01
C PRO A 156 -5.25 -3.37 14.09
N GLY A 157 -5.19 -3.53 12.77
CA GLY A 157 -5.16 -2.46 11.80
C GLY A 157 -6.17 -2.66 10.66
N LEU A 158 -5.66 -2.68 9.43
CA LEU A 158 -6.45 -2.67 8.20
C LEU A 158 -7.49 -3.80 8.14
N VAL A 159 -7.08 -5.04 8.42
CA VAL A 159 -7.99 -6.20 8.36
C VAL A 159 -9.09 -6.10 9.40
N GLY A 160 -8.77 -5.67 10.64
CA GLY A 160 -9.79 -5.45 11.68
C GLY A 160 -10.76 -4.34 11.32
N GLY A 161 -10.25 -3.23 10.75
CA GLY A 161 -11.08 -2.14 10.25
C GLY A 161 -12.02 -2.59 9.13
N GLN A 162 -11.54 -3.45 8.23
CA GLN A 162 -12.33 -4.02 7.13
C GLN A 162 -13.48 -4.91 7.64
N VAL A 163 -13.24 -5.74 8.66
CA VAL A 163 -14.30 -6.58 9.26
C VAL A 163 -15.43 -5.72 9.80
N VAL A 164 -15.10 -4.66 10.56
CA VAL A 164 -16.12 -3.76 11.12
C VAL A 164 -16.85 -2.98 10.03
N ASP A 165 -16.15 -2.58 8.97
CA ASP A 165 -16.75 -1.90 7.81
C ASP A 165 -17.82 -2.79 7.14
N LEU A 166 -17.49 -4.04 6.83
CA LEU A 166 -18.43 -5.02 6.28
C LEU A 166 -19.61 -5.31 7.20
N ASP A 167 -19.36 -5.44 8.51
CA ASP A 167 -20.43 -5.65 9.50
C ASP A 167 -21.40 -4.47 9.58
N CYS A 168 -20.98 -3.28 9.18
CA CYS A 168 -21.76 -2.05 9.18
C CYS A 168 -22.48 -1.76 7.86
N GLU A 169 -22.21 -2.52 6.81
CA GLU A 169 -22.78 -2.28 5.49
C GLU A 169 -24.33 -2.30 5.53
N GLY A 170 -24.93 -1.25 4.97
CA GLY A 170 -26.40 -1.07 4.97
C GLY A 170 -27.03 -0.76 6.33
N LYS A 171 -26.24 -0.45 7.37
CA LYS A 171 -26.72 -0.11 8.72
C LYS A 171 -26.40 1.35 9.08
N GLU A 172 -27.22 1.92 9.96
CA GLU A 172 -26.84 3.14 10.66
C GLU A 172 -25.80 2.80 11.74
N VAL A 173 -24.70 3.55 11.77
CA VAL A 173 -23.61 3.38 12.73
C VAL A 173 -23.42 4.64 13.56
N ASP A 174 -22.98 4.47 14.81
CA ASP A 174 -22.60 5.58 15.66
C ASP A 174 -21.21 6.17 15.28
N LEU A 175 -20.90 7.32 15.86
CA LEU A 175 -19.64 8.02 15.56
C LEU A 175 -18.43 7.20 16.01
N GLU A 176 -18.49 6.50 17.12
CA GLU A 176 -17.39 5.69 17.65
C GLU A 176 -17.03 4.55 16.68
N THR A 177 -18.03 3.84 16.18
CA THR A 177 -17.85 2.80 15.16
C THR A 177 -17.26 3.36 13.86
N LEU A 178 -17.76 4.52 13.38
CA LEU A 178 -17.25 5.17 12.18
C LEU A 178 -15.78 5.62 12.36
N GLU A 179 -15.44 6.18 13.53
CA GLU A 179 -14.05 6.54 13.85
C GLU A 179 -13.15 5.31 13.89
N TYR A 180 -13.62 4.21 14.46
CA TYR A 180 -12.89 2.94 14.48
C TYR A 180 -12.55 2.48 13.05
N ILE A 181 -13.54 2.44 12.16
CA ILE A 181 -13.33 2.05 10.75
C ILE A 181 -12.29 2.96 10.09
N HIS A 182 -12.44 4.27 10.20
CA HIS A 182 -11.52 5.23 9.59
C HIS A 182 -10.08 5.10 10.11
N LEU A 183 -9.92 4.94 11.42
CA LEU A 183 -8.60 4.84 12.06
C LEU A 183 -7.91 3.51 11.72
N HIS A 184 -8.64 2.41 11.58
CA HIS A 184 -8.09 1.07 11.36
C HIS A 184 -8.03 0.72 9.87
N LYS A 185 -9.15 0.75 9.13
CA LYS A 185 -9.17 0.41 7.69
C LYS A 185 -8.26 1.31 6.87
N THR A 186 -8.16 2.60 7.22
CA THR A 186 -7.42 3.60 6.43
C THR A 186 -6.27 4.25 7.19
N GLY A 187 -6.55 4.72 8.39
CA GLY A 187 -5.63 5.53 9.20
C GLY A 187 -4.39 4.79 9.63
N ALA A 188 -4.50 3.51 9.99
CA ALA A 188 -3.37 2.70 10.45
C ALA A 188 -2.23 2.66 9.42
N LEU A 189 -2.55 2.33 8.18
CA LEU A 189 -1.55 2.27 7.11
C LEU A 189 -1.02 3.66 6.71
N LEU A 190 -1.86 4.71 6.76
CA LEU A 190 -1.39 6.09 6.53
C LEU A 190 -0.44 6.57 7.62
N LYS A 191 -0.73 6.26 8.88
CA LYS A 191 0.16 6.57 10.01
C LYS A 191 1.51 5.88 9.85
N ALA A 192 1.52 4.60 9.49
CA ALA A 192 2.76 3.84 9.26
C ALA A 192 3.65 4.44 8.16
N CYS A 193 3.10 5.24 7.24
CA CYS A 193 3.90 5.92 6.22
C CYS A 193 4.85 6.99 6.80
N VAL A 194 4.57 7.52 8.00
CA VAL A 194 5.27 8.67 8.58
C VAL A 194 5.89 8.40 9.96
N THR A 195 5.85 7.15 10.41
CA THR A 195 6.49 6.68 11.66
C THR A 195 7.72 5.84 11.36
#